data_3cf10080fc85a6080a4853276805b914
#
_entry.id   3cf10080fc85a6080a4853276805b914
#
_cell.length_a   1.000
_cell.length_b   1.000
_cell.length_c   1.000
_cell.angle_alpha   90.00
_cell.angle_beta   90.00
_cell.angle_gamma   90.00
#
_symmetry.space_group_name_H-M   'P 1'
#
loop_
_entity.id
_entity.type
_entity.pdbx_description
1 polymer ?
#
loop_
_entity_poly.entity_id
_entity_poly.type
_entity_poly.pdbx_seq_one_letter_code
_entity_poly.pdbx_strand_id
1 'polypeptide(L)'
;MRHIITSCLIAVCAMTANAQQTPVYLDETQPIEQRIDDALSRMTLQEKIRVIHAQSKFSSAGIPRLGFPDFWTDDGPHGVRPDVLWDEWEQAGQTNDSCVAFPALTCLAATWNPDLAALYGK
;
A
#
# COMPACT_ATOMS: atom_id res chain seq x y z
N MET A 1 34.38 65.76 13.89
CA MET A 1 33.16 65.10 13.53
C MET A 1 33.52 63.74 12.85
N ARG A 2 33.40 62.67 13.59
CA ARG A 2 33.80 61.31 13.13
C ARG A 2 32.55 60.63 12.60
N HIS A 3 32.55 60.35 11.30
CA HIS A 3 31.47 59.57 10.69
C HIS A 3 31.79 58.09 10.90
N ILE A 4 31.01 57.47 11.75
CA ILE A 4 31.01 56.02 11.93
C ILE A 4 30.12 55.44 10.80
N ILE A 5 30.78 54.83 9.82
CA ILE A 5 30.09 54.07 8.77
C ILE A 5 29.84 52.67 9.36
N THR A 6 28.63 52.46 9.77
CA THR A 6 28.16 51.13 10.21
C THR A 6 27.88 50.28 8.97
N SER A 7 28.84 49.43 8.62
CA SER A 7 28.62 48.41 7.58
C SER A 7 27.66 47.34 8.09
N CYS A 8 26.43 47.39 7.62
CA CYS A 8 25.46 46.30 7.80
C CYS A 8 25.88 45.13 6.89
N LEU A 9 26.53 44.14 7.47
CA LEU A 9 26.73 42.85 6.81
C LEU A 9 25.39 42.14 6.78
N ILE A 10 24.70 42.18 5.64
CA ILE A 10 23.53 41.32 5.37
C ILE A 10 24.09 39.95 5.08
N ALA A 11 24.09 39.07 6.07
CA ALA A 11 24.31 37.65 5.88
C ALA A 11 23.09 37.09 5.13
N VAL A 12 23.21 36.96 3.82
CA VAL A 12 22.27 36.17 3.01
C VAL A 12 22.49 34.71 3.37
N CYS A 13 21.73 34.22 4.31
CA CYS A 13 21.57 32.78 4.48
C CYS A 13 20.94 32.25 3.19
N ALA A 14 21.78 31.76 2.29
CA ALA A 14 21.35 30.91 1.21
C ALA A 14 20.78 29.63 1.86
N MET A 15 19.47 29.61 2.12
CA MET A 15 18.74 28.38 2.34
C MET A 15 18.80 27.62 1.01
N THR A 16 19.80 26.74 0.88
CA THR A 16 19.75 25.71 -0.13
C THR A 16 18.53 24.86 0.21
N ALA A 17 17.42 25.17 -0.42
CA ALA A 17 16.32 24.23 -0.50
C ALA A 17 16.90 22.99 -1.18
N ASN A 18 17.32 22.02 -0.38
CA ASN A 18 17.48 20.66 -0.86
C ASN A 18 16.09 20.28 -1.39
N ALA A 19 15.91 20.41 -2.68
CA ALA A 19 14.79 19.78 -3.35
C ALA A 19 14.96 18.30 -3.05
N GLN A 20 14.19 17.82 -2.08
CA GLN A 20 14.22 16.44 -1.64
C GLN A 20 13.76 15.64 -2.86
N GLN A 21 14.73 15.05 -3.56
CA GLN A 21 14.41 14.23 -4.73
C GLN A 21 13.37 13.20 -4.31
N THR A 22 12.27 13.15 -5.06
CA THR A 22 11.25 12.13 -4.85
C THR A 22 11.93 10.75 -4.84
N PRO A 23 11.75 9.96 -3.80
CA PRO A 23 12.32 8.61 -3.75
C PRO A 23 11.93 7.82 -4.99
N VAL A 24 12.85 6.98 -5.48
CA VAL A 24 12.62 6.19 -6.71
C VAL A 24 11.38 5.31 -6.61
N TYR A 25 11.09 4.76 -5.44
CA TYR A 25 9.90 3.92 -5.22
C TYR A 25 8.58 4.68 -5.39
N LEU A 26 8.56 6.00 -5.24
CA LEU A 26 7.40 6.86 -5.45
C LEU A 26 7.30 7.42 -6.88
N ASP A 27 8.34 7.27 -7.68
CA ASP A 27 8.36 7.75 -9.06
C ASP A 27 7.80 6.69 -10.01
N GLU A 28 6.56 6.88 -10.44
CA GLU A 28 5.86 5.95 -11.33
C GLU A 28 6.47 5.83 -12.72
N THR A 29 7.35 6.75 -13.12
CA THR A 29 8.04 6.71 -14.40
C THR A 29 9.22 5.73 -14.42
N GLN A 30 9.68 5.30 -13.24
CA GLN A 30 10.78 4.36 -13.11
C GLN A 30 10.32 2.91 -13.29
N PRO A 31 11.21 2.04 -13.81
CA PRO A 31 10.93 0.62 -13.91
C PRO A 31 10.56 0.00 -12.56
N ILE A 32 9.59 -0.90 -12.56
CA ILE A 32 9.04 -1.48 -11.32
C ILE A 32 10.13 -2.15 -10.46
N GLU A 33 11.08 -2.84 -11.06
CA GLU A 33 12.16 -3.50 -10.32
C GLU A 33 13.03 -2.48 -9.55
N GLN A 34 13.35 -1.35 -10.17
CA GLN A 34 14.13 -0.29 -9.50
C GLN A 34 13.33 0.33 -8.34
N ARG A 35 12.03 0.49 -8.49
CA ARG A 35 11.15 0.97 -7.43
C ARG A 35 11.08 -0.01 -6.27
N ILE A 36 11.01 -1.30 -6.56
CA ILE A 36 11.03 -2.36 -5.54
C ILE A 36 12.36 -2.36 -4.78
N ASP A 37 13.48 -2.33 -5.50
CA ASP A 37 14.81 -2.32 -4.89
C ASP A 37 15.03 -1.10 -3.99
N ASP A 38 14.62 0.09 -4.44
CA ASP A 38 14.71 1.31 -3.65
C ASP A 38 13.84 1.22 -2.37
N ALA A 39 12.60 0.74 -2.50
CA ALA A 39 11.72 0.52 -1.35
C ALA A 39 12.33 -0.46 -0.36
N LEU A 40 12.78 -1.63 -0.83
CA LEU A 40 13.40 -2.66 0.00
C LEU A 40 14.69 -2.18 0.69
N SER A 41 15.49 -1.35 0.01
CA SER A 41 16.71 -0.79 0.60
C SER A 41 16.44 0.14 1.78
N ARG A 42 15.29 0.78 1.79
CA ARG A 42 14.85 1.71 2.86
C ARG A 42 14.18 1.02 4.02
N MET A 43 13.70 -0.22 3.84
CA MET A 43 13.03 -1.00 4.88
C MET A 43 14.04 -1.57 5.86
N THR A 44 13.73 -1.47 7.15
CA THR A 44 14.41 -2.22 8.20
C THR A 44 14.04 -3.71 8.11
N LEU A 45 14.87 -4.56 8.70
CA LEU A 45 14.56 -5.99 8.77
C LEU A 45 13.21 -6.24 9.46
N GLN A 46 12.91 -5.50 10.50
CA GLN A 46 11.65 -5.62 11.23
C GLN A 46 10.44 -5.27 10.37
N GLU A 47 10.55 -4.21 9.57
CA GLU A 47 9.50 -3.83 8.63
C GLU A 47 9.30 -4.90 7.55
N LYS A 48 10.38 -5.44 7.00
CA LYS A 48 10.31 -6.54 6.02
C LYS A 48 9.58 -7.77 6.59
N ILE A 49 9.92 -8.16 7.83
CA ILE A 49 9.26 -9.28 8.50
C ILE A 49 7.77 -8.99 8.71
N ARG A 50 7.41 -7.78 9.14
CA ARG A 50 6.01 -7.42 9.40
C ARG A 50 5.14 -7.41 8.15
N VAL A 51 5.69 -7.05 7.00
CA VAL A 51 4.95 -7.06 5.72
C VAL A 51 4.61 -8.48 5.26
N ILE A 52 5.50 -9.47 5.52
CA ILE A 52 5.33 -10.83 5.02
C ILE A 52 4.54 -11.77 5.93
N HIS A 53 4.08 -11.29 7.07
CA HIS A 53 3.21 -12.08 7.95
C HIS A 53 1.94 -11.31 8.32
N ALA A 54 0.89 -12.05 8.62
CA ALA A 54 -0.37 -11.48 9.03
C ALA A 54 -0.25 -10.75 10.38
N GLN A 55 -0.85 -9.58 10.46
CA GLN A 55 -1.06 -8.85 11.72
C GLN A 55 -2.49 -9.01 12.23
N SER A 56 -3.41 -9.36 11.35
CA SER A 56 -4.80 -9.69 11.65
C SER A 56 -5.25 -10.87 10.80
N LYS A 57 -6.53 -11.23 10.82
CA LYS A 57 -7.09 -12.32 10.01
C LYS A 57 -6.88 -12.10 8.50
N PHE A 58 -6.96 -10.86 8.05
CA PHE A 58 -6.97 -10.51 6.64
C PHE A 58 -6.04 -9.34 6.30
N SER A 59 -5.07 -9.01 7.15
CA SER A 59 -4.13 -7.96 6.82
C SER A 59 -2.70 -8.28 7.21
N SER A 60 -1.76 -7.67 6.49
CA SER A 60 -0.38 -7.54 6.89
C SER A 60 -0.01 -6.07 7.07
N ALA A 61 0.99 -5.82 7.91
CA ALA A 61 1.36 -4.45 8.26
C ALA A 61 1.92 -3.69 7.07
N GLY A 62 1.48 -2.46 6.89
CA GLY A 62 2.12 -1.49 6.04
C GLY A 62 3.40 -0.91 6.66
N ILE A 63 3.93 0.10 6.01
CA ILE A 63 5.12 0.83 6.46
C ILE A 63 4.80 2.32 6.42
N PRO A 64 4.12 2.86 7.44
CA PRO A 64 3.67 4.26 7.44
C PRO A 64 4.80 5.26 7.21
N ARG A 65 6.00 4.96 7.69
CA ARG A 65 7.20 5.79 7.49
C ARG A 65 7.57 5.96 6.01
N LEU A 66 7.25 4.99 5.18
CA LEU A 66 7.46 5.01 3.72
C LEU A 66 6.17 5.29 2.94
N GLY A 67 5.06 5.55 3.62
CA GLY A 67 3.78 5.82 2.99
C GLY A 67 3.02 4.58 2.50
N PHE A 68 3.46 3.37 2.87
CA PHE A 68 2.72 2.15 2.56
C PHE A 68 1.62 1.91 3.60
N PRO A 69 0.35 1.86 3.19
CA PRO A 69 -0.75 1.49 4.07
C PRO A 69 -0.67 0.01 4.45
N ASP A 70 -1.50 -0.41 5.39
CA ASP A 70 -1.72 -1.83 5.64
C ASP A 70 -2.27 -2.53 4.39
N PHE A 71 -1.80 -3.76 4.17
CA PHE A 71 -2.24 -4.58 3.04
C PHE A 71 -3.40 -5.46 3.50
N TRP A 72 -4.54 -5.25 2.90
CA TRP A 72 -5.74 -6.03 3.18
C TRP A 72 -5.95 -7.09 2.11
N THR A 73 -6.42 -8.23 2.53
CA THR A 73 -6.78 -9.36 1.69
C THR A 73 -8.19 -9.79 2.03
N ASP A 74 -8.88 -10.32 1.04
CA ASP A 74 -10.20 -10.88 1.21
C ASP A 74 -10.25 -12.33 0.77
N ASP A 75 -11.21 -13.04 1.26
CA ASP A 75 -11.59 -14.35 0.75
C ASP A 75 -13.00 -14.31 0.14
N GLY A 76 -13.48 -15.42 -0.29
CA GLY A 76 -14.84 -15.57 -0.75
C GLY A 76 -14.98 -16.61 -1.84
N PRO A 77 -15.42 -17.82 -1.50
CA PRO A 77 -15.62 -18.90 -2.48
C PRO A 77 -16.75 -18.60 -3.48
N HIS A 78 -17.61 -17.65 -3.18
CA HIS A 78 -18.77 -17.26 -4.00
C HIS A 78 -18.73 -15.78 -4.40
N GLY A 79 -17.57 -15.21 -4.54
CA GLY A 79 -17.30 -13.80 -4.75
C GLY A 79 -16.48 -13.21 -3.60
N VAL A 80 -15.80 -12.08 -3.84
CA VAL A 80 -15.03 -11.38 -2.81
C VAL A 80 -16.00 -10.89 -1.75
N ARG A 81 -15.77 -11.25 -0.50
CA ARG A 81 -16.64 -10.81 0.59
C ARG A 81 -16.23 -9.42 1.09
N PRO A 82 -17.14 -8.74 1.82
CA PRO A 82 -16.78 -7.47 2.47
C PRO A 82 -15.66 -7.62 3.48
N ASP A 83 -14.85 -6.54 3.66
CA ASP A 83 -13.84 -6.45 4.70
C ASP A 83 -14.42 -6.74 6.08
N VAL A 84 -13.64 -7.42 6.91
CA VAL A 84 -13.99 -7.67 8.31
C VAL A 84 -13.16 -6.80 9.23
N LEU A 85 -13.66 -6.59 10.45
CA LEU A 85 -12.91 -5.92 11.50
C LEU A 85 -11.64 -6.71 11.86
N TRP A 86 -10.67 -6.03 12.45
CA TRP A 86 -9.32 -6.52 12.72
C TRP A 86 -9.24 -7.97 13.22
N ASP A 87 -9.94 -8.30 14.29
CA ASP A 87 -9.96 -9.64 14.89
C ASP A 87 -11.37 -10.23 15.05
N GLU A 88 -12.37 -9.51 14.62
CA GLU A 88 -13.76 -9.87 14.69
C GLU A 88 -14.24 -10.36 13.32
N TRP A 89 -15.40 -11.02 13.27
CA TRP A 89 -16.01 -11.47 12.02
C TRP A 89 -17.13 -10.54 11.56
N GLU A 90 -17.27 -9.40 12.20
CA GLU A 90 -18.19 -8.35 11.77
C GLU A 90 -17.61 -7.59 10.58
N GLN A 91 -18.47 -7.08 9.73
CA GLN A 91 -18.08 -6.25 8.60
C GLN A 91 -17.47 -4.94 9.09
N ALA A 92 -16.46 -4.44 8.37
CA ALA A 92 -15.81 -3.17 8.71
C ALA A 92 -16.73 -1.95 8.56
N GLY A 93 -17.88 -2.10 7.89
CA GLY A 93 -18.87 -1.04 7.73
C GLY A 93 -18.41 0.08 6.78
N GLN A 94 -17.56 -0.23 5.84
CA GLN A 94 -17.13 0.73 4.80
C GLN A 94 -18.26 0.97 3.80
N THR A 95 -18.31 2.16 3.22
CA THR A 95 -19.40 2.58 2.33
C THR A 95 -19.49 1.78 1.03
N ASN A 96 -18.42 1.08 0.64
CA ASN A 96 -18.34 0.26 -0.57
C ASN A 96 -18.37 -1.25 -0.28
N ASP A 97 -18.82 -1.64 0.88
CA ASP A 97 -18.80 -3.00 1.40
C ASP A 97 -19.91 -3.88 0.79
N SER A 98 -20.14 -3.74 -0.50
CA SER A 98 -21.09 -4.56 -1.25
C SER A 98 -20.36 -5.43 -2.26
N CYS A 99 -20.60 -6.73 -2.19
CA CYS A 99 -19.96 -7.70 -3.05
C CYS A 99 -20.97 -8.41 -3.94
N VAL A 100 -20.49 -8.90 -5.08
CA VAL A 100 -21.28 -9.76 -5.96
C VAL A 100 -21.18 -11.19 -5.48
N ALA A 101 -22.32 -11.81 -5.17
CA ALA A 101 -22.38 -13.23 -4.88
C ALA A 101 -22.47 -14.04 -6.19
N PHE A 102 -21.47 -14.88 -6.41
CA PHE A 102 -21.48 -15.84 -7.52
C PHE A 102 -22.18 -17.15 -7.12
N PRO A 103 -22.61 -17.96 -8.10
CA PRO A 103 -23.13 -19.30 -7.82
C PRO A 103 -22.15 -20.16 -7.04
N ALA A 104 -22.67 -21.06 -6.21
CA ALA A 104 -21.83 -21.98 -5.44
C ALA A 104 -20.96 -22.85 -6.36
N LEU A 105 -19.71 -23.04 -5.98
CA LEU A 105 -18.73 -23.82 -6.76
C LEU A 105 -19.17 -25.28 -6.96
N THR A 106 -20.01 -25.83 -6.07
CA THR A 106 -20.63 -27.14 -6.23
C THR A 106 -21.56 -27.17 -7.43
N CYS A 107 -22.30 -26.10 -7.70
CA CYS A 107 -23.13 -25.99 -8.90
C CYS A 107 -22.26 -25.93 -10.16
N LEU A 108 -21.17 -25.19 -10.12
CA LEU A 108 -20.20 -25.12 -11.22
C LEU A 108 -19.58 -26.49 -11.49
N ALA A 109 -19.12 -27.18 -10.44
CA ALA A 109 -18.55 -28.53 -10.54
C ALA A 109 -19.53 -29.55 -11.12
N ALA A 110 -20.81 -29.46 -10.76
CA ALA A 110 -21.86 -30.33 -11.27
C ALA A 110 -22.11 -30.20 -12.79
N THR A 111 -21.61 -29.12 -13.41
CA THR A 111 -21.70 -28.96 -14.87
C THR A 111 -20.72 -29.83 -15.65
N TRP A 112 -19.66 -30.32 -15.02
CA TRP A 112 -18.55 -31.04 -15.66
C TRP A 112 -17.95 -30.30 -16.89
N ASN A 113 -18.11 -28.98 -16.95
CA ASN A 113 -17.68 -28.14 -18.07
C ASN A 113 -16.46 -27.31 -17.69
N PRO A 114 -15.25 -27.68 -18.18
CA PRO A 114 -14.03 -26.96 -17.88
C PRO A 114 -14.01 -25.53 -18.47
N ASP A 115 -14.66 -25.28 -19.60
CA ASP A 115 -14.72 -23.96 -20.22
C ASP A 115 -15.55 -22.99 -19.35
N LEU A 116 -16.63 -23.51 -18.76
CA LEU A 116 -17.44 -22.73 -17.82
C LEU A 116 -16.66 -22.43 -16.53
N ALA A 117 -15.85 -23.37 -16.04
CA ALA A 117 -14.98 -23.15 -14.91
C ALA A 117 -13.92 -22.08 -15.21
N ALA A 118 -13.31 -22.11 -16.40
CA ALA A 118 -12.37 -21.10 -16.85
C ALA A 118 -13.03 -19.71 -17.00
N LEU A 119 -14.27 -19.66 -17.45
CA LEU A 119 -15.03 -18.40 -17.54
C LEU A 119 -15.35 -17.83 -16.16
N TYR A 120 -15.68 -18.71 -15.21
CA TYR A 120 -15.95 -18.29 -13.82
C TYR A 120 -14.71 -17.69 -13.15
N GLY A 121 -13.52 -18.19 -13.47
CA GLY A 121 -12.25 -17.73 -12.90
C GLY A 121 -11.67 -16.46 -13.54
N LYS A 122 -12.30 -15.89 -14.56
CA LYS A 122 -11.89 -14.64 -15.22
C LYS A 122 -12.50 -13.41 -14.56
#